data_566695d458c781e630e5c933a839c23e
#
_entry.id   566695d458c781e630e5c933a839c23e
#
_cell.length_a   1.000
_cell.length_b   1.000
_cell.length_c   1.000
_cell.angle_alpha   90.00
_cell.angle_beta   90.00
_cell.angle_gamma   90.00
#
_symmetry.space_group_name_H-M   'P 1'
#
loop_
_entity.id
_entity.type
_entity.pdbx_description
1 polymer ?
#
loop_
_entity_poly.entity_id
_entity_poly.type
_entity_poly.pdbx_seq_one_letter_code
_entity_poly.pdbx_strand_id
1 'polypeptide(L)'
;YSTGGADLNGVQVYNYLNLEVSNPRWDKFKAAFAKDHNGQMPFSLSPNYYDALYMIKEAIEKTGVTGDPKKLKEERKKIADYCANVKGFKGLLYEWDMKDGVPTNKPSYIFEIQNGVKQFVLEVRP
;
A
#
# COMPACT_ATOMS: atom_id res chain seq x y z
N TYR A 1 -16.29 -13.72 -4.12
CA TYR A 1 -17.28 -14.12 -3.07
C TYR A 1 -18.71 -14.18 -3.63
N SER A 2 -19.01 -13.40 -4.65
CA SER A 2 -20.36 -13.34 -5.25
C SER A 2 -20.86 -14.69 -5.77
N THR A 3 -19.98 -15.59 -6.23
CA THR A 3 -20.33 -16.93 -6.70
C THR A 3 -20.73 -17.92 -5.60
N GLY A 4 -20.25 -17.72 -4.37
CA GLY A 4 -20.61 -18.55 -3.21
C GLY A 4 -21.88 -18.09 -2.49
N GLY A 5 -22.30 -16.85 -2.71
CA GLY A 5 -23.50 -16.30 -2.10
C GLY A 5 -23.61 -16.54 -0.61
N ALA A 6 -24.77 -17.00 -0.15
CA ALA A 6 -25.08 -17.24 1.26
C ALA A 6 -24.29 -18.41 1.87
N ASP A 7 -23.77 -19.33 1.07
CA ASP A 7 -22.98 -20.50 1.55
C ASP A 7 -21.66 -20.07 2.18
N LEU A 8 -21.22 -18.85 1.89
CA LEU A 8 -20.01 -18.26 2.48
C LEU A 8 -20.27 -17.41 3.72
N ASN A 9 -21.51 -17.31 4.19
CA ASN A 9 -21.84 -16.52 5.38
C ASN A 9 -21.05 -16.98 6.60
N GLY A 10 -20.44 -16.03 7.32
CA GLY A 10 -19.59 -16.29 8.48
C GLY A 10 -18.14 -16.67 8.15
N VAL A 11 -17.79 -16.85 6.87
CA VAL A 11 -16.39 -17.10 6.50
C VAL A 11 -15.57 -15.84 6.74
N GLN A 12 -14.51 -15.97 7.53
CA GLN A 12 -13.56 -14.90 7.78
C GLN A 12 -12.46 -14.88 6.74
N VAL A 13 -12.14 -13.70 6.25
CA VAL A 13 -11.12 -13.46 5.22
C VAL A 13 -10.08 -12.49 5.75
N TYR A 14 -8.84 -12.96 5.77
CA TYR A 14 -7.68 -12.09 6.02
C TYR A 14 -7.38 -11.25 4.79
N ASN A 15 -7.08 -9.96 5.01
CA ASN A 15 -6.56 -9.09 3.97
C ASN A 15 -5.46 -8.18 4.54
N TYR A 16 -4.45 -7.90 3.73
CA TYR A 16 -3.34 -7.01 4.08
C TYR A 16 -3.60 -5.54 3.69
N LEU A 17 -4.75 -5.26 3.07
CA LEU A 17 -5.21 -3.91 2.73
C LEU A 17 -6.71 -3.78 3.00
N ASN A 18 -7.10 -2.61 3.49
CA ASN A 18 -8.49 -2.17 3.49
C ASN A 18 -8.63 -0.96 2.56
N LEU A 19 -9.26 -1.15 1.41
CA LEU A 19 -9.49 -0.09 0.41
C LEU A 19 -10.74 0.75 0.70
N GLU A 20 -11.53 0.34 1.69
CA GLU A 20 -12.77 1.02 2.09
C GLU A 20 -12.51 2.16 3.09
N VAL A 21 -11.27 2.25 3.61
CA VAL A 21 -10.88 3.37 4.46
C VAL A 21 -10.97 4.69 3.68
N SER A 22 -11.43 5.72 4.38
CA SER A 22 -11.42 7.09 3.87
C SER A 22 -10.29 7.87 4.53
N ASN A 23 -9.41 8.44 3.71
CA ASN A 23 -8.46 9.44 4.12
C ASN A 23 -8.14 10.36 2.94
N PRO A 24 -7.73 11.63 3.18
CA PRO A 24 -7.59 12.63 2.11
C PRO A 24 -6.64 12.23 0.99
N ARG A 25 -5.57 11.48 1.28
CA ARG A 25 -4.60 11.05 0.26
C ARG A 25 -5.18 9.97 -0.64
N TRP A 26 -5.79 8.95 -0.04
CA TRP A 26 -6.42 7.86 -0.77
C TRP A 26 -7.61 8.34 -1.58
N ASP A 27 -8.45 9.21 -1.01
CA ASP A 27 -9.62 9.75 -1.70
C ASP A 27 -9.22 10.61 -2.91
N LYS A 28 -8.17 11.44 -2.77
CA LYS A 28 -7.60 12.20 -3.87
C LYS A 28 -7.04 11.29 -4.98
N PHE A 29 -6.34 10.22 -4.61
CA PHE A 29 -5.82 9.25 -5.56
C PHE A 29 -6.94 8.53 -6.31
N LYS A 30 -7.98 8.04 -5.61
CA LYS A 30 -9.15 7.40 -6.23
C LYS A 30 -9.82 8.32 -7.25
N ALA A 31 -10.04 9.59 -6.89
CA ALA A 31 -10.67 10.56 -7.76
C ALA A 31 -9.84 10.84 -9.03
N ALA A 32 -8.53 11.01 -8.90
CA ALA A 32 -7.63 11.19 -10.03
C ALA A 32 -7.61 9.95 -10.93
N PHE A 33 -7.49 8.76 -10.34
CA PHE A 33 -7.48 7.50 -11.07
C PHE A 33 -8.78 7.30 -11.86
N ALA A 34 -9.94 7.50 -11.24
CA ALA A 34 -11.24 7.38 -11.89
C ALA A 34 -11.39 8.35 -13.08
N LYS A 35 -10.89 9.58 -12.94
CA LYS A 35 -10.91 10.57 -14.02
C LYS A 35 -10.13 10.09 -15.25
N ASP A 36 -8.95 9.50 -15.04
CA ASP A 36 -8.05 9.07 -16.12
C ASP A 36 -8.41 7.67 -16.68
N HIS A 37 -9.27 6.91 -16.00
CA HIS A 37 -9.62 5.52 -16.31
C HIS A 37 -11.13 5.30 -16.46
N ASN A 38 -11.85 6.25 -17.05
CA ASN A 38 -13.28 6.14 -17.37
C ASN A 38 -14.17 5.70 -16.18
N GLY A 39 -13.90 6.26 -15.01
CA GLY A 39 -14.67 5.98 -13.78
C GLY A 39 -14.27 4.67 -13.08
N GLN A 40 -13.28 3.94 -13.57
CA GLN A 40 -12.80 2.72 -12.91
C GLN A 40 -12.12 3.03 -11.58
N MET A 41 -12.28 2.11 -10.64
CA MET A 41 -11.60 2.20 -9.35
C MET A 41 -10.23 1.53 -9.40
N PRO A 42 -9.25 2.02 -8.63
CA PRO A 42 -7.94 1.37 -8.51
C PRO A 42 -8.09 -0.08 -8.02
N PHE A 43 -7.29 -0.99 -8.57
CA PHE A 43 -7.26 -2.36 -8.07
C PHE A 43 -6.47 -2.49 -6.76
N SER A 44 -6.55 -3.66 -6.11
CA SER A 44 -6.07 -3.85 -4.73
C SER A 44 -4.60 -3.53 -4.48
N LEU A 45 -3.72 -3.67 -5.48
CA LEU A 45 -2.28 -3.39 -5.33
C LEU A 45 -1.88 -1.96 -5.69
N SER A 46 -2.79 -1.17 -6.28
CA SER A 46 -2.48 0.20 -6.74
C SER A 46 -1.85 1.09 -5.65
N PRO A 47 -2.33 1.08 -4.38
CA PRO A 47 -1.71 1.87 -3.33
C PRO A 47 -0.24 1.50 -3.09
N ASN A 48 0.08 0.22 -3.09
CA ASN A 48 1.44 -0.26 -2.82
C ASN A 48 2.41 0.15 -3.95
N TYR A 49 1.99 0.08 -5.21
CA TYR A 49 2.82 0.52 -6.33
C TYR A 49 3.05 2.03 -6.32
N TYR A 50 2.02 2.80 -6.00
CA TYR A 50 2.14 4.23 -5.84
C TYR A 50 3.13 4.57 -4.72
N ASP A 51 2.95 3.98 -3.54
CA ASP A 51 3.81 4.20 -2.39
C ASP A 51 5.26 3.80 -2.67
N ALA A 52 5.49 2.66 -3.33
CA ALA A 52 6.83 2.21 -3.71
C ALA A 52 7.54 3.22 -4.62
N LEU A 53 6.85 3.76 -5.62
CA LEU A 53 7.42 4.75 -6.53
C LEU A 53 7.82 6.04 -5.78
N TYR A 54 6.95 6.54 -4.90
CA TYR A 54 7.23 7.75 -4.13
C TYR A 54 8.28 7.52 -3.03
N MET A 55 8.37 6.33 -2.47
CA MET A 55 9.44 5.96 -1.54
C MET A 55 10.81 5.96 -2.24
N ILE A 56 10.89 5.42 -3.48
CA ILE A 56 12.10 5.48 -4.30
C ILE A 56 12.44 6.94 -4.64
N LYS A 57 11.46 7.75 -5.03
CA LYS A 57 11.67 9.19 -5.28
C LYS A 57 12.26 9.88 -4.05
N GLU A 58 11.68 9.65 -2.87
CA GLU A 58 12.17 10.23 -1.61
C GLU A 58 13.60 9.74 -1.29
N ALA A 59 13.89 8.44 -1.53
CA ALA A 59 15.23 7.89 -1.37
C ALA A 59 16.26 8.60 -2.26
N ILE A 60 15.94 8.83 -3.53
CA ILE A 60 16.82 9.56 -4.47
C ILE A 60 17.09 10.97 -3.96
N GLU A 61 16.05 11.69 -3.54
CA GLU A 61 16.16 13.07 -3.05
C GLU A 61 16.97 13.18 -1.75
N LYS A 62 16.76 12.24 -0.81
CA LYS A 62 17.41 12.29 0.50
C LYS A 62 18.83 11.72 0.53
N THR A 63 19.16 10.80 -0.38
CA THR A 63 20.49 10.14 -0.38
C THR A 63 21.49 10.77 -1.33
N GLY A 64 21.09 11.82 -2.08
CA GLY A 64 21.96 12.55 -2.96
C GLY A 64 22.43 11.74 -4.17
N VAL A 65 21.57 10.87 -4.69
CA VAL A 65 21.83 10.11 -5.92
C VAL A 65 21.91 11.06 -7.10
N THR A 66 22.97 10.92 -7.91
CA THR A 66 23.30 11.82 -9.02
C THR A 66 22.95 11.24 -10.39
N GLY A 67 22.76 9.91 -10.49
CA GLY A 67 22.56 9.20 -11.75
C GLY A 67 23.87 9.00 -12.55
N ASP A 68 25.03 9.21 -11.93
CA ASP A 68 26.33 8.97 -12.58
C ASP A 68 26.53 7.46 -12.85
N PRO A 69 26.68 7.03 -14.12
CA PRO A 69 26.91 5.63 -14.46
C PRO A 69 28.11 5.00 -13.73
N LYS A 70 29.12 5.80 -13.38
CA LYS A 70 30.31 5.33 -12.65
C LYS A 70 30.02 5.01 -11.18
N LYS A 71 28.93 5.56 -10.62
CA LYS A 71 28.48 5.37 -9.24
C LYS A 71 27.30 4.44 -9.10
N LEU A 72 26.84 3.82 -10.17
CA LEU A 72 25.59 3.07 -10.24
C LEU A 72 25.42 2.05 -9.11
N LYS A 73 26.47 1.28 -8.81
CA LYS A 73 26.42 0.26 -7.73
C LYS A 73 26.24 0.88 -6.34
N GLU A 74 26.97 1.95 -6.07
CA GLU A 74 26.90 2.68 -4.80
C GLU A 74 25.54 3.36 -4.65
N GLU A 75 25.08 4.04 -5.69
CA GLU A 75 23.81 4.79 -5.66
C GLU A 75 22.60 3.87 -5.54
N ARG A 76 22.58 2.72 -6.22
CA ARG A 76 21.56 1.69 -6.02
C ARG A 76 21.54 1.17 -4.60
N LYS A 77 22.70 0.98 -3.97
CA LYS A 77 22.78 0.57 -2.58
C LYS A 77 22.18 1.62 -1.65
N LYS A 78 22.46 2.91 -1.85
CA LYS A 78 21.87 4.00 -1.06
C LYS A 78 20.35 4.00 -1.13
N ILE A 79 19.78 3.85 -2.33
CA ILE A 79 18.32 3.77 -2.51
C ILE A 79 17.77 2.54 -1.77
N ALA A 80 18.38 1.38 -1.95
CA ALA A 80 17.93 0.13 -1.32
C ALA A 80 17.99 0.21 0.20
N ASP A 81 19.10 0.69 0.77
CA ASP A 81 19.27 0.85 2.22
C ASP A 81 18.26 1.84 2.81
N TYR A 82 17.99 2.95 2.10
CA TYR A 82 16.97 3.91 2.49
C TYR A 82 15.60 3.26 2.53
N CYS A 83 15.16 2.65 1.43
CA CYS A 83 13.83 2.01 1.36
C CYS A 83 13.67 0.88 2.39
N ALA A 84 14.75 0.11 2.64
CA ALA A 84 14.73 -0.98 3.61
C ALA A 84 14.58 -0.51 5.07
N ASN A 85 14.88 0.77 5.38
CA ASN A 85 14.90 1.29 6.74
C ASN A 85 14.14 2.61 6.91
N VAL A 86 13.31 3.00 5.94
CA VAL A 86 12.53 4.23 6.01
C VAL A 86 11.60 4.25 7.22
N LYS A 87 11.45 5.44 7.82
CA LYS A 87 10.56 5.68 8.96
C LYS A 87 9.60 6.82 8.64
N GLY A 88 8.33 6.63 9.02
CA GLY A 88 7.31 7.66 8.89
C GLY A 88 6.96 8.03 7.45
N PHE A 89 7.20 7.15 6.47
CA PHE A 89 6.83 7.44 5.08
C PHE A 89 5.31 7.48 4.91
N LYS A 90 4.80 8.59 4.43
CA LYS A 90 3.35 8.86 4.29
C LYS A 90 2.78 8.21 3.03
N GLY A 91 2.42 6.94 3.10
CA GLY A 91 1.74 6.22 2.03
C GLY A 91 0.26 6.62 1.82
N LEU A 92 -0.39 6.05 0.82
CA LEU A 92 -1.80 6.36 0.50
C LEU A 92 -2.77 5.88 1.58
N LEU A 93 -2.57 4.68 2.11
CA LEU A 93 -3.49 4.07 3.08
C LEU A 93 -3.01 4.19 4.52
N TYR A 94 -1.70 4.14 4.75
CA TYR A 94 -1.08 4.17 6.07
C TYR A 94 0.35 4.73 5.99
N GLU A 95 0.95 4.92 7.14
CA GLU A 95 2.35 5.31 7.26
C GLU A 95 3.24 4.07 7.27
N TRP A 96 4.35 4.09 6.54
CA TRP A 96 5.29 2.98 6.48
C TRP A 96 6.47 3.21 7.43
N ASP A 97 6.69 2.20 8.28
CA ASP A 97 7.95 2.01 8.99
C ASP A 97 8.56 0.69 8.53
N MET A 98 9.79 0.76 8.04
CA MET A 98 10.53 -0.40 7.56
C MET A 98 11.73 -0.68 8.47
N LYS A 99 12.06 -1.96 8.62
CA LYS A 99 13.31 -2.43 9.21
C LYS A 99 13.83 -3.61 8.40
N ASP A 100 15.04 -3.48 7.88
CA ASP A 100 15.68 -4.51 7.07
C ASP A 100 14.79 -5.03 5.92
N GLY A 101 14.02 -4.11 5.29
CA GLY A 101 13.10 -4.42 4.21
C GLY A 101 11.74 -4.99 4.62
N VAL A 102 11.47 -5.09 5.92
CA VAL A 102 10.20 -5.62 6.46
C VAL A 102 9.37 -4.50 7.08
N PRO A 103 8.08 -4.34 6.71
CA PRO A 103 7.18 -3.41 7.39
C PRO A 103 7.00 -3.79 8.86
N THR A 104 7.19 -2.84 9.78
CA THR A 104 7.08 -3.07 11.22
C THR A 104 5.78 -2.58 11.84
N ASN A 105 5.00 -1.77 11.11
CA ASN A 105 3.77 -1.14 11.59
C ASN A 105 2.58 -1.37 10.66
N LYS A 106 2.70 -2.30 9.69
CA LYS A 106 1.65 -2.54 8.72
C LYS A 106 0.44 -3.22 9.36
N PRO A 107 -0.76 -2.63 9.26
CA PRO A 107 -1.96 -3.27 9.76
C PRO A 107 -2.37 -4.48 8.89
N SER A 108 -3.10 -5.38 9.52
CA SER A 108 -3.83 -6.47 8.88
C SER A 108 -5.31 -6.33 9.16
N TYR A 109 -6.14 -6.88 8.31
CA TYR A 109 -7.58 -6.69 8.38
C TYR A 109 -8.30 -8.03 8.31
N ILE A 110 -9.31 -8.19 9.14
CA ILE A 110 -10.23 -9.32 9.08
C ILE A 110 -11.58 -8.81 8.57
N PHE A 111 -12.09 -9.50 7.58
CA PHE A 111 -13.42 -9.30 7.03
C PHE A 111 -14.23 -10.58 7.20
N GLU A 112 -15.54 -10.46 7.24
CA GLU A 112 -16.49 -11.58 7.21
C GLU A 112 -17.35 -11.48 5.96
N ILE A 113 -17.68 -12.61 5.36
CA ILE A 113 -18.60 -12.65 4.23
C ILE A 113 -20.03 -12.72 4.75
N GLN A 114 -20.85 -11.80 4.30
CA GLN A 114 -22.29 -11.76 4.58
C GLN A 114 -23.06 -11.53 3.28
N ASN A 115 -23.88 -12.49 2.88
CA ASN A 115 -24.66 -12.46 1.63
C ASN A 115 -23.79 -12.17 0.39
N GLY A 116 -22.62 -12.81 0.29
CA GLY A 116 -21.68 -12.61 -0.82
C GLY A 116 -20.90 -11.28 -0.78
N VAL A 117 -21.08 -10.46 0.24
CA VAL A 117 -20.41 -9.17 0.41
C VAL A 117 -19.40 -9.25 1.56
N LYS A 118 -18.24 -8.70 1.34
CA LYS A 118 -17.18 -8.61 2.35
C LYS A 118 -17.50 -7.45 3.31
N GLN A 119 -17.63 -7.75 4.60
CA GLN A 119 -17.86 -6.79 5.67
C GLN A 119 -16.61 -6.67 6.54
N PHE A 120 -16.20 -5.43 6.84
CA PHE A 120 -15.07 -5.18 7.75
C PHE A 120 -15.43 -5.60 9.19
N VAL A 121 -14.54 -6.36 9.83
CA VAL A 121 -14.71 -6.81 11.22
C VAL A 121 -13.73 -6.07 12.14
N LEU A 122 -12.44 -6.20 11.89
CA LEU A 122 -11.43 -5.57 12.74
C LEU A 122 -10.10 -5.34 12.03
N GLU A 123 -9.34 -4.39 12.57
CA GLU A 123 -7.94 -4.13 12.21
C GLU A 123 -7.04 -4.69 13.31
N VAL A 124 -6.00 -5.41 12.91
CA VAL A 124 -4.93 -5.91 13.80
C VAL A 124 -3.65 -5.15 13.48
N ARG A 125 -3.05 -4.54 14.48
CA ARG A 125 -1.73 -3.90 14.39
C ARG A 125 -0.67 -4.73 15.10
N PRO A 126 0.58 -4.72 14.59
CA PRO A 126 1.71 -5.34 15.29
C PRO A 126 1.96 -4.72 16.65
#